data_8f252be1867591f166549cdf693478b1
#
_entry.id   8f252be1867591f166549cdf693478b1
#
_cell.length_a   1.000
_cell.length_b   1.000
_cell.length_c   1.000
_cell.angle_alpha   90.00
_cell.angle_beta   90.00
_cell.angle_gamma   90.00
#
_symmetry.space_group_name_H-M   'P 1'
#
loop_
_entity.id
_entity.type
_entity.pdbx_description
1 polymer ?
#
loop_
_entity_poly.entity_id
_entity_poly.type
_entity_poly.pdbx_seq_one_letter_code
_entity_poly.pdbx_strand_id
1 'polypeptide(L)' 'MATPLSPATQTFGQRLRDRRTELGLSQEAAADRCGVHWTFLGQAERGQRNVSLHNILKLAKGLEINPGRLIDGLEPPEA' A
#
# COMPACT_ATOMS: atom_id res chain seq x y z
N MET A 1 9.31 13.99 10.79
CA MET A 1 8.59 13.09 9.87
C MET A 1 8.39 11.74 10.52
N ALA A 2 7.21 11.17 10.32
CA ALA A 2 6.95 9.84 10.83
C ALA A 2 7.77 8.80 10.06
N THR A 3 8.40 7.88 10.78
CA THR A 3 9.15 6.79 10.16
C THR A 3 8.20 5.64 9.83
N PRO A 4 8.55 4.78 8.84
CA PRO A 4 7.78 3.55 8.61
C PRO A 4 7.73 2.68 9.84
N LEU A 5 6.66 1.89 9.99
CA LEU A 5 6.51 0.97 11.12
C LEU A 5 7.54 -0.15 11.09
N SER A 6 7.91 -0.59 9.89
CA SER A 6 8.86 -1.70 9.71
C SER A 6 9.40 -1.66 8.28
N PRO A 7 10.48 -2.41 8.00
CA PRO A 7 10.92 -2.60 6.62
C PRO A 7 9.83 -3.20 5.73
N ALA A 8 9.01 -4.10 6.28
CA ALA A 8 7.92 -4.73 5.52
C ALA A 8 6.89 -3.69 5.09
N THR A 9 6.43 -2.83 6.02
CA THR A 9 5.44 -1.80 5.67
C THR A 9 6.01 -0.76 4.73
N GLN A 10 7.31 -0.46 4.86
CA GLN A 10 7.98 0.47 3.96
C GLN A 10 8.01 -0.06 2.53
N THR A 11 8.42 -1.31 2.36
CA THR A 11 8.48 -1.94 1.04
C THR A 11 7.10 -2.11 0.44
N PHE A 12 6.14 -2.56 1.25
CA PHE A 12 4.74 -2.67 0.82
C PHE A 12 4.23 -1.32 0.30
N GLY A 13 4.46 -0.26 1.06
CA GLY A 13 4.04 1.09 0.68
C GLY A 13 4.68 1.57 -0.61
N GLN A 14 5.96 1.27 -0.80
CA GLN A 14 6.65 1.65 -2.02
C GLN A 14 6.07 0.92 -3.24
N ARG A 15 5.73 -0.35 -3.07
CA ARG A 15 5.10 -1.14 -4.15
C ARG A 15 3.72 -0.58 -4.52
N LEU A 16 2.95 -0.14 -3.52
CA LEU A 16 1.68 0.54 -3.78
C LEU A 16 1.90 1.80 -4.61
N ARG A 17 2.84 2.62 -4.20
CA ARG A 17 3.14 3.88 -4.87
C ARG A 17 3.62 3.65 -6.29
N ASP A 18 4.50 2.68 -6.49
CA ASP A 18 5.03 2.35 -7.82
C ASP A 18 3.89 1.96 -8.75
N ARG A 19 2.98 1.09 -8.27
CA ARG A 19 1.85 0.66 -9.10
C ARG A 19 0.91 1.81 -9.40
N ARG A 20 0.63 2.65 -8.40
CA ARG A 20 -0.21 3.83 -8.59
C ARG A 20 0.37 4.75 -9.66
N THR A 21 1.67 5.00 -9.62
CA THR A 21 2.33 5.87 -10.60
C THR A 21 2.38 5.23 -11.97
N GLU A 22 2.57 3.92 -12.07
CA GLU A 22 2.47 3.21 -13.35
C GLU A 22 1.12 3.42 -14.02
N LEU A 23 0.05 3.46 -13.22
CA LEU A 23 -1.30 3.68 -13.73
C LEU A 23 -1.61 5.16 -13.99
N GLY A 24 -0.69 6.05 -13.66
CA GLY A 24 -0.89 7.49 -13.84
C GLY A 24 -1.91 8.10 -12.90
N LEU A 25 -2.14 7.49 -11.73
CA LEU A 25 -3.17 7.92 -10.80
C LEU A 25 -2.61 8.82 -9.70
N SER A 26 -3.37 9.86 -9.34
CA SER A 26 -3.13 10.60 -8.10
C SER A 26 -3.50 9.72 -6.90
N GLN A 27 -3.06 10.13 -5.70
CA GLN A 27 -3.47 9.41 -4.49
C GLN A 27 -4.99 9.42 -4.32
N GLU A 28 -5.63 10.56 -4.59
CA GLU A 28 -7.08 10.66 -4.45
C GLU A 28 -7.80 9.73 -5.43
N ALA A 29 -7.39 9.72 -6.69
CA ALA A 29 -8.00 8.86 -7.70
C ALA A 29 -7.79 7.38 -7.37
N ALA A 30 -6.58 7.02 -6.93
CA ALA A 30 -6.28 5.64 -6.56
C ALA A 30 -7.09 5.21 -5.33
N ALA A 31 -7.18 6.07 -4.32
CA ALA A 31 -7.97 5.76 -3.12
C ALA A 31 -9.44 5.53 -3.48
N ASP A 32 -9.98 6.35 -4.36
CA ASP A 32 -11.36 6.21 -4.82
C ASP A 32 -11.56 4.85 -5.50
N ARG A 33 -10.64 4.45 -6.37
CA ARG A 33 -10.71 3.15 -7.04
C ARG A 33 -10.60 1.99 -6.06
N CYS A 34 -9.83 2.16 -5.00
CA CYS A 34 -9.61 1.11 -4.00
C CYS A 34 -10.71 1.07 -2.94
N GLY A 35 -11.58 2.08 -2.88
CA GLY A 35 -12.60 2.15 -1.85
C GLY A 35 -12.02 2.44 -0.46
N VAL A 36 -10.95 3.21 -0.39
CA VAL A 36 -10.32 3.62 0.87
C VAL A 36 -10.18 5.13 0.90
N HIS A 37 -9.99 5.68 2.10
CA HIS A 37 -9.77 7.12 2.24
C HIS A 37 -8.37 7.48 1.73
N TRP A 38 -8.24 8.64 1.09
CA TRP A 38 -6.95 9.05 0.52
C TRP A 38 -5.86 9.22 1.58
N THR A 39 -6.24 9.64 2.80
CA THR A 39 -5.30 9.76 3.92
C THR A 39 -4.72 8.40 4.29
N PHE A 40 -5.57 7.36 4.31
CA PHE A 40 -5.13 6.00 4.56
C PHE A 40 -4.14 5.53 3.50
N LEU A 41 -4.46 5.77 2.22
CA LEU A 41 -3.56 5.37 1.14
C LEU A 41 -2.21 6.07 1.27
N GLY A 42 -2.21 7.37 1.54
CA GLY A 42 -0.97 8.11 1.73
C GLY A 42 -0.11 7.56 2.86
N GLN A 43 -0.75 7.21 3.98
CA GLN A 43 -0.04 6.61 5.10
C GLN A 43 0.49 5.22 4.76
N ALA A 44 -0.30 4.42 4.05
CA ALA A 44 0.13 3.09 3.62
C ALA A 44 1.34 3.19 2.68
N GLU A 45 1.33 4.14 1.75
CA GLU A 45 2.46 4.35 0.84
C GLU A 45 3.74 4.74 1.58
N ARG A 46 3.61 5.42 2.70
CA ARG A 46 4.77 5.82 3.52
C ARG A 46 5.18 4.77 4.54
N GLY A 47 4.52 3.61 4.53
CA GLY A 47 4.83 2.53 5.47
C GLY A 47 4.37 2.78 6.88
N GLN A 48 3.41 3.68 7.09
CA GLN A 48 2.96 4.11 8.40
C GLN A 48 1.74 3.33 8.90
N ARG A 49 1.31 2.32 8.15
CA ARG A 49 0.14 1.51 8.52
C ARG A 49 0.48 0.03 8.40
N ASN A 50 0.01 -0.72 9.37
CA ASN A 50 -0.03 -2.19 9.27
C ASN A 50 -1.36 -2.52 8.60
N VAL A 51 -1.32 -2.78 7.30
CA VAL A 51 -2.52 -2.89 6.48
C VAL A 51 -3.16 -4.26 6.67
N SER A 52 -4.45 -4.26 6.98
CA SER A 52 -5.21 -5.51 7.17
C SER A 52 -5.31 -6.29 5.86
N LEU A 53 -5.58 -7.60 5.98
CA LEU A 53 -5.78 -8.44 4.80
C LEU A 53 -6.86 -7.88 3.89
N HIS A 54 -8.00 -7.46 4.46
CA HIS A 54 -9.10 -6.94 3.64
C HIS A 54 -8.68 -5.67 2.88
N ASN A 55 -7.92 -4.80 3.53
CA ASN A 55 -7.45 -3.59 2.87
C ASN A 55 -6.39 -3.89 1.81
N ILE A 56 -5.52 -4.87 2.03
CA ILE A 56 -4.58 -5.32 1.00
C ILE A 56 -5.35 -5.75 -0.24
N LEU A 57 -6.42 -6.52 -0.06
CA LEU A 57 -7.22 -7.00 -1.19
C LEU A 57 -7.95 -5.85 -1.90
N LYS A 58 -8.45 -4.87 -1.16
CA LYS A 58 -9.06 -3.68 -1.75
C LYS A 58 -8.05 -2.89 -2.59
N LEU A 59 -6.86 -2.67 -2.03
CA LEU A 59 -5.80 -1.94 -2.73
C LEU A 59 -5.37 -2.68 -3.99
N ALA A 60 -5.18 -3.99 -3.89
CA ALA A 60 -4.76 -4.80 -5.03
C ALA A 60 -5.81 -4.75 -6.15
N LYS A 61 -7.09 -4.86 -5.79
CA LYS A 61 -8.16 -4.83 -6.79
C LYS A 61 -8.25 -3.47 -7.47
N GLY A 62 -8.21 -2.39 -6.68
CA GLY A 62 -8.32 -1.04 -7.22
C GLY A 62 -7.13 -0.66 -8.10
N LEU A 63 -5.94 -1.16 -7.78
CA LEU A 63 -4.73 -0.89 -8.54
C LEU A 63 -4.44 -1.96 -9.60
N GLU A 64 -5.35 -2.93 -9.77
CA GLU A 64 -5.23 -3.97 -10.80
C GLU A 64 -3.89 -4.72 -10.72
N ILE A 65 -3.53 -5.13 -9.52
CA ILE A 65 -2.30 -5.86 -9.26
C ILE A 65 -2.62 -7.10 -8.42
N ASN A 66 -1.91 -8.19 -8.66
CA ASN A 66 -2.04 -9.38 -7.84
C ASN A 66 -1.59 -9.06 -6.41
N PRO A 67 -2.41 -9.33 -5.38
CA PRO A 67 -2.04 -9.00 -4.01
C PRO A 67 -0.74 -9.68 -3.57
N GLY A 68 -0.42 -10.84 -4.11
CA GLY A 68 0.84 -11.50 -3.83
C GLY A 68 2.05 -10.65 -4.20
N ARG A 69 1.95 -9.85 -5.24
CA ARG A 69 3.05 -8.98 -5.66
C ARG A 69 3.29 -7.83 -4.69
N LEU A 70 2.29 -7.47 -3.90
CA LEU A 70 2.45 -6.44 -2.89
C LEU A 70 3.18 -6.95 -1.66
N ILE A 71 3.06 -8.25 -1.35
CA ILE A 71 3.60 -8.82 -0.11
C ILE A 71 4.72 -9.84 -0.33
N ASP A 72 5.02 -10.19 -1.59
CA ASP A 72 6.03 -11.20 -1.88
C ASP A 72 7.39 -10.83 -1.30
N GLY A 73 8.00 -11.79 -0.60
CA GLY A 73 9.33 -11.61 -0.02
C GLY A 73 9.40 -10.76 1.24
N LEU A 74 8.26 -10.24 1.73
CA LEU A 74 8.27 -9.45 2.95
C LEU A 74 8.39 -10.35 4.17
N GLU A 75 9.11 -9.87 5.18
CA GLU A 75 9.31 -10.64 6.40
C GLU A 75 8.67 -9.90 7.58
N PRO A 76 8.23 -10.65 8.62
CA PRO A 76 7.67 -10.01 9.80
C PRO A 76 8.74 -9.20 10.52
N PRO A 77 8.37 -8.10 11.18
CA PRO A 77 9.32 -7.36 11.98
C PRO A 77 9.79 -8.21 13.15
N GLU A 78 11.02 -8.00 13.58
CA GLU A 78 11.52 -8.70 14.75
C GLU A 78 10.78 -8.24 15.99
N ALA A 79 10.55 -9.19 16.88
CA ALA A 79 9.85 -8.94 18.13
C ALA A 79 10.71 -8.09 19.08
#